data_aca3db1e50f9ecc65825038977e7316e
#
_entry.id   aca3db1e50f9ecc65825038977e7316e
#
_cell.length_a   1.000
_cell.length_b   1.000
_cell.length_c   1.000
_cell.angle_alpha   90.00
_cell.angle_beta   90.00
_cell.angle_gamma   90.00
#
_symmetry.space_group_name_H-M   'P 1'
#
loop_
_entity.id
_entity.type
_entity.pdbx_description
1 polymer ?
#
loop_
_entity_poly.entity_id
_entity_poly.type
_entity_poly.pdbx_seq_one_letter_code
_entity_poly.pdbx_strand_id
1 'polypeptide(L)'
;MTEEARAFWVVAPGRGEIRRELLRPPADADVVVQTLFSGISRGTEALVFGGHVPQSEWTRMRAPFQEGEFSGPVKYGYANVGRVD
;
A
#
# COMPACT_ATOMS: atom_id res chain seq x y z
N MET A 1 -6.81 -21.80 -2.15
CA MET A 1 -5.98 -21.37 -3.31
C MET A 1 -5.40 -20.00 -3.04
N THR A 2 -4.11 -19.85 -3.28
CA THR A 2 -3.45 -18.55 -3.13
C THR A 2 -3.35 -17.86 -4.47
N GLU A 3 -3.54 -16.56 -4.47
CA GLU A 3 -3.41 -15.75 -5.68
C GLU A 3 -2.20 -14.84 -5.57
N GLU A 4 -1.59 -14.58 -6.72
CA GLU A 4 -0.48 -13.65 -6.81
C GLU A 4 -1.02 -12.26 -7.13
N ALA A 5 -0.47 -11.25 -6.47
CA ALA A 5 -0.81 -9.86 -6.71
C ALA A 5 0.47 -9.06 -6.85
N ARG A 6 0.34 -7.84 -7.35
CA ARG A 6 1.45 -6.91 -7.45
C ARG A 6 1.13 -5.67 -6.65
N ALA A 7 2.12 -5.16 -5.96
CA ALA A 7 1.95 -3.98 -5.13
C ALA A 7 3.13 -3.03 -5.32
N PHE A 8 2.85 -1.75 -5.20
CA PHE A 8 3.87 -0.72 -5.28
C PHE A 8 4.45 -0.49 -3.89
N TRP A 9 5.77 -0.60 -3.80
CA TRP A 9 6.50 -0.36 -2.55
C TRP A 9 7.43 0.82 -2.71
N VAL A 10 7.49 1.67 -1.70
CA VAL A 10 8.50 2.70 -1.59
C VAL A 10 9.66 2.09 -0.81
N VAL A 11 10.75 1.82 -1.49
CA VAL A 11 11.88 1.07 -0.92
C VAL A 11 12.93 1.99 -0.31
N ALA A 12 12.96 3.24 -0.72
CA ALA A 12 13.83 4.28 -0.21
C ALA A 12 13.25 5.62 -0.65
N PRO A 13 13.67 6.74 -0.05
CA PRO A 13 13.17 8.05 -0.50
C PRO A 13 13.35 8.24 -2.01
N GLY A 14 12.24 8.53 -2.70
CA GLY A 14 12.23 8.74 -4.14
C GLY A 14 12.41 7.50 -4.98
N ARG A 15 12.37 6.31 -4.38
CA ARG A 15 12.52 5.05 -5.11
C ARG A 15 11.38 4.13 -4.84
N GLY A 16 10.72 3.70 -5.91
CA GLY A 16 9.62 2.75 -5.81
C GLY A 16 9.86 1.53 -6.68
N GLU A 17 9.19 0.43 -6.36
CA GLU A 17 9.22 -0.75 -7.18
C GLU A 17 7.91 -1.52 -7.06
N ILE A 18 7.60 -2.27 -8.10
CA ILE A 18 6.46 -3.18 -8.08
C ILE A 18 6.98 -4.53 -7.59
N ARG A 19 6.38 -5.04 -6.53
CA ARG A 19 6.71 -6.36 -5.99
C ARG A 19 5.56 -7.30 -6.20
N ARG A 20 5.90 -8.54 -6.54
CA ARG A 20 4.93 -9.62 -6.56
C ARG A 20 4.79 -10.17 -5.15
N GLU A 21 3.56 -10.48 -4.79
CA GLU A 21 3.31 -11.09 -3.48
C GLU A 21 2.19 -12.11 -3.59
N LEU A 22 2.25 -13.11 -2.73
CA LEU A 22 1.18 -14.10 -2.66
C LEU A 22 0.18 -13.63 -1.61
N LEU A 23 -1.07 -13.55 -2.03
CA LEU A 23 -2.14 -13.21 -1.10
C LEU A 23 -2.49 -14.48 -0.30
N ARG A 24 -2.67 -14.33 1.00
CA ARG A 24 -3.17 -15.43 1.81
C ARG A 24 -4.62 -15.74 1.39
N PRO A 25 -5.08 -16.98 1.59
CA PRO A 25 -6.49 -17.31 1.30
C PRO A 25 -7.41 -16.39 2.12
N PRO A 26 -8.52 -15.92 1.55
CA PRO A 26 -9.43 -15.05 2.28
C PRO A 26 -10.12 -15.81 3.42
N ALA A 27 -10.25 -15.14 4.57
CA ALA A 27 -11.04 -15.64 5.67
C ALA A 27 -12.52 -15.35 5.39
N ASP A 28 -13.42 -15.91 6.24
CA ASP A 28 -14.86 -15.80 6.01
C ASP A 28 -15.35 -14.34 5.93
N ALA A 29 -14.74 -13.44 6.69
CA ALA A 29 -15.15 -12.03 6.71
C ALA A 29 -14.41 -11.17 5.69
N ASP A 30 -13.50 -11.75 4.94
CA ASP A 30 -12.72 -11.01 3.95
C ASP A 30 -13.46 -10.90 2.63
N VAL A 31 -13.14 -9.85 1.91
CA VAL A 31 -13.64 -9.62 0.56
C VAL A 31 -12.46 -9.55 -0.37
N VAL A 32 -12.54 -10.28 -1.48
CA VAL A 32 -11.51 -10.21 -2.53
C VAL A 32 -11.99 -9.22 -3.59
N VAL A 33 -11.15 -8.27 -3.91
CA VAL A 33 -11.48 -7.23 -4.89
C VAL A 33 -10.56 -7.33 -6.09
N GLN A 34 -11.14 -7.44 -7.27
CA GLN A 34 -10.39 -7.36 -8.52
C GLN A 34 -10.24 -5.88 -8.86
N THR A 35 -9.03 -5.35 -8.70
CA THR A 35 -8.77 -3.93 -8.90
C THR A 35 -9.04 -3.51 -10.34
N LEU A 36 -9.75 -2.41 -10.51
CA LEU A 36 -9.95 -1.75 -11.79
C LEU A 36 -9.10 -0.49 -11.89
N PHE A 37 -9.09 0.31 -10.82
CA PHE A 37 -8.33 1.56 -10.77
C PHE A 37 -7.79 1.79 -9.37
N SER A 38 -6.61 2.38 -9.30
CA SER A 38 -6.04 2.88 -8.04
C SER A 38 -5.79 4.36 -8.18
N GLY A 39 -6.03 5.10 -7.11
CA GLY A 39 -5.75 6.52 -7.07
C GLY A 39 -4.50 6.80 -6.26
N ILE A 40 -3.75 7.82 -6.64
CA ILE A 40 -2.57 8.25 -5.91
C ILE A 40 -2.85 9.63 -5.34
N SER A 41 -2.70 9.76 -4.03
CA SER A 41 -2.87 11.04 -3.36
C SER A 41 -1.68 11.94 -3.66
N ARG A 42 -1.96 13.10 -4.20
CA ARG A 42 -0.92 14.06 -4.54
C ARG A 42 -0.21 14.61 -3.31
N GLY A 43 -0.92 14.75 -2.20
CA GLY A 43 -0.33 15.26 -0.96
C GLY A 43 0.32 14.17 -0.13
N THR A 44 -0.50 13.30 0.43
CA THR A 44 -0.04 12.30 1.40
C THR A 44 0.94 11.29 0.80
N GLU A 45 0.59 10.71 -0.33
CA GLU A 45 1.45 9.69 -0.92
C GLU A 45 2.72 10.27 -1.52
N ALA A 46 2.71 11.54 -1.93
CA ALA A 46 3.91 12.21 -2.37
C ALA A 46 4.91 12.40 -1.22
N LEU A 47 4.42 12.70 -0.02
CA LEU A 47 5.26 12.80 1.17
C LEU A 47 5.90 11.44 1.49
N VAL A 48 5.11 10.38 1.42
CA VAL A 48 5.61 9.03 1.69
C VAL A 48 6.66 8.64 0.66
N PHE A 49 6.39 8.87 -0.62
CA PHE A 49 7.32 8.53 -1.69
C PHE A 49 8.66 9.27 -1.54
N GLY A 50 8.61 10.53 -1.20
CA GLY A 50 9.81 11.34 -1.03
C GLY A 50 10.56 11.11 0.27
N GLY A 51 9.98 10.32 1.18
CA GLY A 51 10.58 10.10 2.49
C GLY A 51 10.50 11.32 3.40
N HIS A 52 9.47 12.15 3.18
CA HIS A 52 9.33 13.43 3.90
C HIS A 52 8.31 13.38 5.04
N VAL A 53 7.88 12.20 5.45
CA VAL A 53 6.97 12.09 6.59
C VAL A 53 7.73 12.38 7.88
N PRO A 54 7.38 13.45 8.62
CA PRO A 54 8.07 13.72 9.89
C PRO A 54 7.86 12.58 10.88
N GLN A 55 8.88 12.26 11.65
CA GLN A 55 8.80 11.17 12.62
C GLN A 55 7.62 11.35 13.58
N SER A 56 7.32 12.59 13.96
CA SER A 56 6.20 12.90 14.84
C SER A 56 4.85 12.51 14.26
N GLU A 57 4.76 12.28 12.93
CA GLU A 57 3.52 11.95 12.24
C GLU A 57 3.44 10.48 11.81
N TRP A 58 4.45 9.69 12.10
CA TRP A 58 4.49 8.30 11.63
C TRP A 58 3.29 7.47 12.10
N THR A 59 2.90 7.62 13.35
CA THR A 59 1.75 6.89 13.88
C THR A 59 0.44 7.39 13.28
N ARG A 60 0.28 8.70 13.20
CA ARG A 60 -0.97 9.29 12.72
C ARG A 60 -1.19 9.06 11.23
N MET A 61 -0.13 9.06 10.44
CA MET A 61 -0.22 8.87 8.98
C MET A 61 -0.23 7.41 8.57
N ARG A 62 -0.10 6.49 9.51
CA ARG A 62 -0.11 5.08 9.19
C ARG A 62 -1.44 4.67 8.56
N ALA A 63 -1.37 3.99 7.41
CA ALA A 63 -2.56 3.49 6.75
C ALA A 63 -3.09 2.25 7.47
N PRO A 64 -4.41 1.99 7.42
CA PRO A 64 -4.94 0.73 7.96
C PRO A 64 -4.27 -0.46 7.28
N PHE A 65 -3.88 -1.44 8.08
CA PHE A 65 -3.21 -2.67 7.60
C PHE A 65 -1.93 -2.40 6.81
N GLN A 66 -1.28 -1.29 7.08
CA GLN A 66 -0.04 -0.93 6.39
C GLN A 66 1.04 -1.99 6.60
N GLU A 67 1.71 -2.35 5.53
CA GLU A 67 2.89 -3.21 5.59
C GLU A 67 4.14 -2.36 5.44
N GLY A 68 5.12 -2.61 6.30
CA GLY A 68 6.32 -1.79 6.36
C GLY A 68 6.13 -0.55 7.21
N GLU A 69 7.17 0.20 7.36
CA GLU A 69 7.20 1.38 8.23
C GLU A 69 7.78 2.57 7.48
N PHE A 70 7.38 3.78 7.90
CA PHE A 70 8.09 4.98 7.46
C PHE A 70 9.49 4.96 8.10
N SER A 71 10.52 5.32 7.42
CA SER A 71 10.58 5.84 6.06
C SER A 71 10.81 4.77 5.00
N GLY A 72 10.36 3.59 5.21
CA GLY A 72 10.44 2.53 4.22
C GLY A 72 11.47 1.46 4.55
N PRO A 73 11.41 0.31 3.87
CA PRO A 73 10.42 0.01 2.82
C PRO A 73 9.01 -0.01 3.36
N VAL A 74 8.08 0.55 2.60
CA VAL A 74 6.69 0.60 2.99
C VAL A 74 5.78 0.44 1.78
N LYS A 75 4.71 -0.31 1.97
CA LYS A 75 3.62 -0.42 0.99
C LYS A 75 2.52 0.52 1.47
N TYR A 76 2.32 1.62 0.75
CA TYR A 76 1.41 2.66 1.18
C TYR A 76 0.47 3.07 0.05
N GLY A 77 -0.80 3.17 0.37
CA GLY A 77 -1.84 3.59 -0.53
C GLY A 77 -3.18 3.22 0.07
N TYR A 78 -4.24 3.93 -0.31
CA TYR A 78 -5.54 3.73 0.32
C TYR A 78 -6.72 4.01 -0.61
N ALA A 79 -6.48 4.28 -1.87
CA ALA A 79 -7.56 4.57 -2.82
C ALA A 79 -7.57 3.51 -3.92
N ASN A 80 -8.52 2.62 -3.83
CA ASN A 80 -8.65 1.52 -4.78
C ASN A 80 -10.11 1.27 -5.08
N VAL A 81 -10.41 1.05 -6.35
CA VAL A 81 -11.75 0.74 -6.82
C VAL A 81 -11.69 -0.53 -7.64
N GLY A 82 -12.60 -1.45 -7.36
CA GLY A 82 -12.62 -2.69 -8.07
C GLY A 82 -13.95 -3.41 -7.96
N ARG A 83 -13.96 -4.60 -8.50
CA ARG A 83 -15.13 -5.47 -8.49
C ARG A 83 -14.94 -6.54 -7.43
N VAL A 84 -15.98 -6.76 -6.64
CA VAL A 84 -15.97 -7.83 -5.65
C VAL A 84 -16.11 -9.16 -6.36
N ASP A 85 -15.21 -10.05 -6.02
CA ASP A 85 -15.21 -11.42 -6.56
C ASP A 85 -16.21 -12.31 -5.86
#